data_cd952f1b94d138760ff0d6df87e1e287
#
_entry.id   cd952f1b94d138760ff0d6df87e1e287
#
_cell.length_a   1.000
_cell.length_b   1.000
_cell.length_c   1.000
_cell.angle_alpha   90.00
_cell.angle_beta   90.00
_cell.angle_gamma   90.00
#
_symmetry.space_group_name_H-M   'P 1'
#
loop_
_entity.id
_entity.type
_entity.pdbx_description
1 polymer ?
#
loop_
_entity_poly.entity_id
_entity_poly.type
_entity_poly.pdbx_seq_one_letter_code
_entity_poly.pdbx_strand_id
1 'polypeptide(L)'
;GLPITPSEKKKVDAFKRLIANNIDRVHEACEHTHRIGRKFDAQFRLGILGGTPPGPYGVGFVADHPELRIIARDGTPIQKASYAFPAVRQFMLDFVREAATKFDVDGVTLNFIRGPDFVGWEQPVLDDFRKAHGGDARKLTNDDERLQRVRARYLTLLVRGARAVLNEVGERKGKRLELSVMTYGTFPGNLFHGMDVRTWLKEGLLDAVLGAGSMLHEVKAHDCRIYIGVGAREQANYVHQWKHHHTIADGYWVWDMNFPQERSEHWAILSRMGHADEMATFDEKVLGYIPPGNSM
;
A
#
# COMPACT_ATOMS: atom_id res chain seq x y z
N GLY A 1 -28.11 -12.93 -0.27
CA GLY A 1 -26.67 -12.91 -0.06
C GLY A 1 -25.96 -13.24 -1.37
N LEU A 2 -24.80 -12.64 -1.62
CA LEU A 2 -24.02 -12.90 -2.82
C LEU A 2 -23.48 -14.32 -2.79
N PRO A 3 -23.42 -15.03 -3.93
CA PRO A 3 -22.80 -16.34 -3.99
C PRO A 3 -21.31 -16.20 -3.67
N ILE A 4 -20.87 -16.87 -2.62
CA ILE A 4 -19.46 -16.95 -2.24
C ILE A 4 -18.88 -18.27 -2.73
N THR A 5 -17.64 -18.25 -3.17
CA THR A 5 -16.93 -19.48 -3.57
C THR A 5 -16.72 -20.41 -2.35
N PRO A 6 -16.51 -21.72 -2.56
CA PRO A 6 -16.21 -22.63 -1.44
C PRO A 6 -14.97 -22.21 -0.62
N SER A 7 -13.98 -21.62 -1.28
CA SER A 7 -12.77 -21.09 -0.61
C SER A 7 -13.10 -19.88 0.27
N GLU A 8 -13.91 -18.95 -0.23
CA GLU A 8 -14.35 -17.78 0.54
C GLU A 8 -15.22 -18.20 1.72
N LYS A 9 -16.12 -19.20 1.51
CA LYS A 9 -16.91 -19.76 2.60
C LYS A 9 -16.05 -20.31 3.73
N LYS A 10 -15.01 -21.10 3.39
CA LYS A 10 -14.06 -21.61 4.39
C LYS A 10 -13.39 -20.48 5.18
N LYS A 11 -12.99 -19.40 4.51
CA LYS A 11 -12.42 -18.21 5.16
C LYS A 11 -13.44 -17.55 6.10
N VAL A 12 -14.66 -17.31 5.63
CA VAL A 12 -15.73 -16.73 6.47
C VAL A 12 -16.03 -17.59 7.68
N ASP A 13 -16.12 -18.90 7.52
CA ASP A 13 -16.39 -19.82 8.62
C ASP A 13 -15.22 -19.87 9.62
N ALA A 14 -13.97 -19.76 9.14
CA ALA A 14 -12.80 -19.61 10.01
C ALA A 14 -12.84 -18.30 10.80
N PHE A 15 -13.21 -17.18 10.17
CA PHE A 15 -13.39 -15.89 10.85
C PHE A 15 -14.47 -15.94 11.92
N LYS A 16 -15.63 -16.54 11.61
CA LYS A 16 -16.72 -16.69 12.58
C LYS A 16 -16.27 -17.49 13.80
N ARG A 17 -15.49 -18.57 13.61
CA ARG A 17 -14.94 -19.35 14.72
C ARG A 17 -13.99 -18.53 15.60
N LEU A 18 -13.11 -17.70 14.99
CA LEU A 18 -12.22 -16.84 15.76
C LEU A 18 -13.01 -15.84 16.60
N ILE A 19 -14.00 -15.18 16.00
CA ILE A 19 -14.87 -14.23 16.71
C ILE A 19 -15.63 -14.92 17.86
N ALA A 20 -16.19 -16.13 17.61
CA ALA A 20 -16.90 -16.89 18.63
C ALA A 20 -16.02 -17.32 19.81
N ASN A 21 -14.71 -17.42 19.60
CA ASN A 21 -13.71 -17.71 20.63
C ASN A 21 -13.03 -16.44 21.18
N ASN A 22 -13.55 -15.24 20.90
CA ASN A 22 -12.99 -13.96 21.30
C ASN A 22 -11.52 -13.75 20.85
N ILE A 23 -11.13 -14.35 19.73
CA ILE A 23 -9.79 -14.19 19.16
C ILE A 23 -9.80 -13.02 18.17
N ASP A 24 -9.17 -11.92 18.55
CA ASP A 24 -8.89 -10.79 17.65
C ASP A 24 -7.53 -10.99 16.98
N ARG A 25 -7.55 -11.37 15.70
CA ARG A 25 -6.33 -11.70 14.94
C ARG A 25 -5.35 -10.55 14.80
N VAL A 26 -5.84 -9.32 14.76
CA VAL A 26 -4.95 -8.14 14.66
C VAL A 26 -4.24 -7.95 15.98
N HIS A 27 -4.96 -8.10 17.09
CA HIS A 27 -4.38 -8.05 18.43
C HIS A 27 -3.32 -9.13 18.62
N GLU A 28 -3.64 -10.39 18.33
CA GLU A 28 -2.72 -11.52 18.44
C GLU A 28 -1.47 -11.35 17.55
N ALA A 29 -1.64 -10.86 16.32
CA ALA A 29 -0.52 -10.60 15.42
C ALA A 29 0.38 -9.47 15.94
N CYS A 30 -0.22 -8.40 16.46
CA CYS A 30 0.50 -7.28 17.06
C CYS A 30 1.32 -7.72 18.27
N GLU A 31 0.69 -8.40 19.24
CA GLU A 31 1.37 -8.92 20.44
C GLU A 31 2.49 -9.90 20.10
N HIS A 32 2.24 -10.83 19.16
CA HIS A 32 3.26 -11.77 18.74
C HIS A 32 4.47 -11.04 18.12
N THR A 33 4.21 -10.06 17.26
CA THR A 33 5.25 -9.28 16.58
C THR A 33 6.11 -8.52 17.59
N HIS A 34 5.49 -7.88 18.58
CA HIS A 34 6.20 -7.18 19.65
C HIS A 34 7.01 -8.15 20.55
N ARG A 35 6.44 -9.31 20.87
CA ARG A 35 7.13 -10.34 21.68
C ARG A 35 8.44 -10.81 21.06
N ILE A 36 8.52 -10.84 19.73
CA ILE A 36 9.76 -11.16 19.01
C ILE A 36 10.61 -9.91 18.68
N GLY A 37 10.32 -8.76 19.30
CA GLY A 37 11.08 -7.53 19.16
C GLY A 37 10.96 -6.86 17.79
N ARG A 38 9.81 -6.99 17.11
CA ARG A 38 9.55 -6.39 15.80
C ARG A 38 8.42 -5.38 15.87
N LYS A 39 8.40 -4.44 14.92
CA LYS A 39 7.30 -3.47 14.75
C LYS A 39 6.15 -4.09 13.96
N PHE A 40 4.92 -3.66 14.28
CA PHE A 40 3.71 -4.07 13.60
C PHE A 40 2.98 -2.86 13.00
N ASP A 41 2.92 -2.78 11.68
CA ASP A 41 2.18 -1.75 10.96
C ASP A 41 0.87 -2.31 10.40
N ALA A 42 -0.22 -1.58 10.59
CA ALA A 42 -1.48 -1.90 9.92
C ALA A 42 -1.45 -1.43 8.46
N GLN A 43 -1.64 -2.34 7.51
CA GLN A 43 -1.63 -2.00 6.09
C GLN A 43 -3.04 -1.89 5.51
N PHE A 44 -3.34 -0.76 4.86
CA PHE A 44 -4.58 -0.53 4.15
C PHE A 44 -4.38 -0.46 2.65
N ARG A 45 -5.07 -1.33 1.92
CA ARG A 45 -5.15 -1.30 0.47
C ARG A 45 -6.17 -0.28 0.01
N LEU A 46 -5.74 0.77 -0.66
CA LEU A 46 -6.62 1.88 -1.05
C LEU A 46 -7.50 1.54 -2.26
N GLY A 47 -7.04 0.67 -3.15
CA GLY A 47 -7.80 0.26 -4.34
C GLY A 47 -8.90 -0.78 -4.11
N ILE A 48 -9.17 -1.18 -2.86
CA ILE A 48 -10.20 -2.20 -2.56
C ILE A 48 -11.59 -1.63 -2.29
N LEU A 49 -11.74 -0.31 -2.23
CA LEU A 49 -13.04 0.32 -2.04
C LEU A 49 -13.89 0.22 -3.32
N GLY A 50 -14.38 -0.96 -3.58
CA GLY A 50 -15.23 -1.25 -4.71
C GLY A 50 -14.99 -2.62 -5.34
N GLY A 51 -15.72 -2.89 -6.37
CA GLY A 51 -15.69 -4.12 -7.15
C GLY A 51 -17.04 -4.38 -7.78
N THR A 52 -17.06 -5.21 -8.80
CA THR A 52 -18.34 -5.63 -9.42
C THR A 52 -18.98 -6.68 -8.53
N PRO A 53 -20.23 -6.52 -8.08
CA PRO A 53 -20.97 -7.61 -7.45
C PRO A 53 -21.01 -8.83 -8.40
N PRO A 54 -20.90 -10.05 -7.87
CA PRO A 54 -20.96 -10.44 -6.46
C PRO A 54 -19.64 -10.42 -5.69
N GLY A 55 -18.63 -9.67 -6.12
CA GLY A 55 -17.33 -9.60 -5.43
C GLY A 55 -17.45 -9.05 -4.02
N PRO A 56 -16.56 -9.48 -3.11
CA PRO A 56 -16.63 -9.13 -1.68
C PRO A 56 -16.44 -7.63 -1.40
N TYR A 57 -15.90 -6.88 -2.36
CA TYR A 57 -15.64 -5.44 -2.23
C TYR A 57 -16.72 -4.55 -2.87
N GLY A 58 -17.75 -5.15 -3.46
CA GLY A 58 -18.90 -4.45 -4.07
C GLY A 58 -20.07 -4.23 -3.13
N VAL A 59 -19.87 -4.41 -1.81
CA VAL A 59 -20.91 -4.29 -0.77
C VAL A 59 -20.56 -3.20 0.24
N GLY A 60 -21.54 -2.84 1.09
CA GLY A 60 -21.37 -1.82 2.12
C GLY A 60 -21.19 -0.43 1.52
N PHE A 61 -20.32 0.40 2.09
CA PHE A 61 -20.17 1.82 1.78
C PHE A 61 -20.18 2.15 0.28
N VAL A 62 -19.46 1.39 -0.55
CA VAL A 62 -19.38 1.68 -2.00
C VAL A 62 -20.66 1.30 -2.73
N ALA A 63 -21.36 0.26 -2.29
CA ALA A 63 -22.66 -0.14 -2.85
C ALA A 63 -23.77 0.83 -2.44
N ASP A 64 -23.70 1.32 -1.20
CA ASP A 64 -24.69 2.24 -0.61
C ASP A 64 -24.52 3.67 -1.16
N HIS A 65 -23.35 4.01 -1.71
CA HIS A 65 -22.99 5.33 -2.22
C HIS A 65 -22.55 5.31 -3.70
N PRO A 66 -23.46 4.98 -4.64
CA PRO A 66 -23.11 4.93 -6.06
C PRO A 66 -22.68 6.29 -6.64
N GLU A 67 -23.08 7.40 -6.02
CA GLU A 67 -22.72 8.78 -6.38
C GLU A 67 -21.24 9.11 -6.08
N LEU A 68 -20.57 8.31 -5.24
CA LEU A 68 -19.16 8.51 -4.87
C LEU A 68 -18.19 7.68 -5.73
N ARG A 69 -18.65 7.13 -6.82
CA ARG A 69 -17.85 6.29 -7.71
C ARG A 69 -16.90 7.09 -8.59
N ILE A 70 -15.82 6.44 -8.97
CA ILE A 70 -14.92 6.92 -10.02
C ILE A 70 -15.70 7.02 -11.32
N ILE A 71 -15.52 8.12 -12.04
CA ILE A 71 -16.09 8.32 -13.38
C ILE A 71 -14.97 8.20 -14.41
N ALA A 72 -15.17 7.35 -15.41
CA ALA A 72 -14.29 7.23 -16.55
C ALA A 72 -14.40 8.48 -17.46
N ARG A 73 -13.46 8.62 -18.40
CA ARG A 73 -13.41 9.78 -19.31
C ARG A 73 -14.68 9.98 -20.13
N ASP A 74 -15.32 8.88 -20.52
CA ASP A 74 -16.58 8.88 -21.29
C ASP A 74 -17.84 9.15 -20.44
N GLY A 75 -17.66 9.34 -19.14
CA GLY A 75 -18.74 9.54 -18.18
C GLY A 75 -19.27 8.27 -17.54
N THR A 76 -18.73 7.09 -17.89
CA THR A 76 -19.18 5.82 -17.32
C THR A 76 -18.68 5.66 -15.87
N PRO A 77 -19.57 5.30 -14.92
CA PRO A 77 -19.14 5.04 -13.53
C PRO A 77 -18.40 3.71 -13.43
N ILE A 78 -17.27 3.72 -12.77
CA ILE A 78 -16.47 2.53 -12.43
C ILE A 78 -16.93 2.02 -11.06
N GLN A 79 -16.93 0.71 -10.84
CA GLN A 79 -17.37 0.09 -9.58
C GLN A 79 -16.32 0.23 -8.45
N LYS A 80 -15.84 1.46 -8.24
CA LYS A 80 -14.88 1.83 -7.19
C LYS A 80 -15.21 3.20 -6.65
N ALA A 81 -14.99 3.41 -5.35
CA ALA A 81 -15.13 4.74 -4.75
C ALA A 81 -13.96 5.66 -5.13
N SER A 82 -14.27 6.92 -5.40
CA SER A 82 -13.27 7.93 -5.75
C SER A 82 -12.82 8.73 -4.53
N TYR A 83 -11.52 8.83 -4.36
CA TYR A 83 -10.92 9.71 -3.34
C TYR A 83 -11.06 11.21 -3.67
N ALA A 84 -11.64 11.59 -4.81
CA ALA A 84 -12.04 12.96 -5.07
C ALA A 84 -13.09 13.45 -4.04
N PHE A 85 -13.91 12.53 -3.52
CA PHE A 85 -14.96 12.87 -2.58
C PHE A 85 -14.46 12.87 -1.12
N PRO A 86 -14.78 13.91 -0.33
CA PRO A 86 -14.39 13.97 1.08
C PRO A 86 -14.89 12.78 1.90
N ALA A 87 -16.12 12.28 1.64
CA ALA A 87 -16.70 11.16 2.34
C ALA A 87 -15.88 9.87 2.18
N VAL A 88 -15.32 9.61 0.98
CA VAL A 88 -14.47 8.44 0.73
C VAL A 88 -13.14 8.57 1.48
N ARG A 89 -12.54 9.77 1.48
CA ARG A 89 -11.32 10.02 2.26
C ARG A 89 -11.58 9.84 3.75
N GLN A 90 -12.69 10.40 4.26
CA GLN A 90 -13.06 10.26 5.67
C GLN A 90 -13.27 8.79 6.05
N PHE A 91 -13.99 8.04 5.24
CA PHE A 91 -14.21 6.61 5.46
C PHE A 91 -12.88 5.83 5.61
N MET A 92 -11.87 6.13 4.78
CA MET A 92 -10.54 5.52 4.92
C MET A 92 -9.81 6.01 6.16
N LEU A 93 -9.93 7.30 6.50
CA LEU A 93 -9.31 7.87 7.70
C LEU A 93 -9.91 7.30 8.99
N ASP A 94 -11.19 6.91 8.97
CA ASP A 94 -11.84 6.24 10.10
C ASP A 94 -11.23 4.86 10.34
N PHE A 95 -10.90 4.09 9.30
CA PHE A 95 -10.13 2.84 9.44
C PHE A 95 -8.74 3.07 10.00
N VAL A 96 -8.03 4.09 9.53
CA VAL A 96 -6.71 4.46 10.06
C VAL A 96 -6.81 4.79 11.54
N ARG A 97 -7.81 5.58 11.93
CA ARG A 97 -8.07 5.97 13.31
C ARG A 97 -8.44 4.77 14.18
N GLU A 98 -9.32 3.89 13.69
CA GLU A 98 -9.70 2.69 14.41
C GLU A 98 -8.50 1.79 14.68
N ALA A 99 -7.70 1.49 13.65
CA ALA A 99 -6.50 0.66 13.82
C ALA A 99 -5.50 1.27 14.80
N ALA A 100 -5.21 2.56 14.64
CA ALA A 100 -4.27 3.28 15.50
C ALA A 100 -4.77 3.40 16.94
N THR A 101 -6.09 3.47 17.18
CA THR A 101 -6.66 3.61 18.52
C THR A 101 -6.84 2.25 19.21
N LYS A 102 -7.39 1.27 18.48
CA LYS A 102 -7.81 -0.01 19.05
C LYS A 102 -6.64 -0.96 19.29
N PHE A 103 -5.63 -0.93 18.40
CA PHE A 103 -4.49 -1.84 18.48
C PHE A 103 -3.21 -1.09 18.86
N ASP A 104 -2.24 -1.83 19.38
CA ASP A 104 -0.91 -1.29 19.68
C ASP A 104 0.02 -1.31 18.45
N VAL A 105 -0.48 -0.80 17.32
CA VAL A 105 0.32 -0.68 16.10
C VAL A 105 1.45 0.33 16.28
N ASP A 106 2.57 0.13 15.58
CA ASP A 106 3.68 1.08 15.52
C ASP A 106 3.51 2.11 14.42
N GLY A 107 2.67 1.78 13.42
CA GLY A 107 2.37 2.65 12.31
C GLY A 107 1.27 2.13 11.41
N VAL A 108 1.08 2.85 10.32
CA VAL A 108 0.14 2.51 9.25
C VAL A 108 0.84 2.61 7.89
N THR A 109 0.61 1.62 7.05
CA THR A 109 1.05 1.63 5.65
C THR A 109 -0.14 1.81 4.71
N LEU A 110 -0.14 2.89 3.93
CA LEU A 110 -1.11 3.11 2.85
C LEU A 110 -0.59 2.45 1.57
N ASN A 111 -1.28 1.40 1.12
CA ASN A 111 -0.87 0.62 -0.03
C ASN A 111 -1.62 1.07 -1.30
N PHE A 112 -0.90 1.71 -2.21
CA PHE A 112 -1.42 2.23 -3.48
C PHE A 112 -1.17 1.30 -4.68
N ILE A 113 -0.32 0.28 -4.57
CA ILE A 113 0.13 -0.49 -5.75
C ILE A 113 -0.84 -1.56 -6.24
N ARG A 114 -1.96 -1.76 -5.56
CA ARG A 114 -3.01 -2.71 -6.00
C ARG A 114 -4.31 -1.95 -6.22
N GLY A 115 -4.74 -1.92 -7.48
CA GLY A 115 -6.05 -1.44 -7.87
C GLY A 115 -6.18 0.08 -8.09
N PRO A 116 -5.24 0.76 -8.82
CA PRO A 116 -5.62 2.04 -9.40
C PRO A 116 -6.82 1.78 -10.36
N ASP A 117 -7.68 2.72 -10.69
CA ASP A 117 -7.56 4.15 -10.39
C ASP A 117 -8.12 4.49 -9.01
N PHE A 118 -7.72 5.65 -8.50
CA PHE A 118 -8.18 6.22 -7.23
C PHE A 118 -9.05 7.46 -7.43
N VAL A 119 -8.86 8.16 -8.54
CA VAL A 119 -9.53 9.39 -8.94
C VAL A 119 -9.65 9.40 -10.47
N GLY A 120 -10.81 9.69 -10.99
CA GLY A 120 -11.10 9.72 -12.43
C GLY A 120 -11.44 11.11 -12.94
N TRP A 121 -12.61 11.25 -13.61
CA TRP A 121 -13.17 12.48 -14.15
C TRP A 121 -14.47 12.87 -13.42
N GLU A 122 -14.49 12.73 -12.08
CA GLU A 122 -15.61 13.16 -11.26
C GLU A 122 -15.80 14.69 -11.33
N GLN A 123 -17.01 15.15 -11.05
CA GLN A 123 -17.31 16.57 -11.13
C GLN A 123 -16.33 17.46 -10.33
N PRO A 124 -15.91 17.12 -9.10
CA PRO A 124 -14.90 17.90 -8.38
C PRO A 124 -13.57 18.04 -9.13
N VAL A 125 -13.13 16.99 -9.83
CA VAL A 125 -11.88 17.00 -10.63
C VAL A 125 -12.03 17.94 -11.83
N LEU A 126 -13.17 17.88 -12.52
CA LEU A 126 -13.46 18.74 -13.67
C LEU A 126 -13.53 20.21 -13.28
N ASP A 127 -14.15 20.51 -12.15
CA ASP A 127 -14.28 21.87 -11.64
C ASP A 127 -12.93 22.43 -11.17
N ASP A 128 -12.16 21.65 -10.43
CA ASP A 128 -10.81 22.03 -10.00
C ASP A 128 -9.88 22.24 -11.20
N PHE A 129 -9.96 21.36 -12.21
CA PHE A 129 -9.18 21.52 -13.43
C PHE A 129 -9.55 22.81 -14.17
N ARG A 130 -10.86 23.04 -14.36
CA ARG A 130 -11.35 24.25 -15.02
C ARG A 130 -10.93 25.54 -14.30
N LYS A 131 -10.99 25.51 -12.98
CA LYS A 131 -10.55 26.63 -12.13
C LYS A 131 -9.05 26.90 -12.26
N ALA A 132 -8.23 25.86 -12.32
CA ALA A 132 -6.77 25.99 -12.32
C ALA A 132 -6.18 26.26 -13.72
N HIS A 133 -6.79 25.69 -14.77
CA HIS A 133 -6.18 25.66 -16.12
C HIS A 133 -7.11 26.13 -17.23
N GLY A 134 -8.39 26.36 -16.92
CA GLY A 134 -9.41 26.60 -17.96
C GLY A 134 -9.73 25.33 -18.77
N GLY A 135 -10.75 25.42 -19.62
CA GLY A 135 -11.13 24.33 -20.53
C GLY A 135 -11.77 23.11 -19.85
N ASP A 136 -11.83 22.03 -20.60
CA ASP A 136 -12.49 20.78 -20.20
C ASP A 136 -11.46 19.65 -20.10
N ALA A 137 -11.28 19.12 -18.89
CA ALA A 137 -10.37 18.01 -18.62
C ALA A 137 -10.70 16.73 -19.39
N ARG A 138 -11.97 16.52 -19.82
CA ARG A 138 -12.36 15.35 -20.63
C ARG A 138 -11.73 15.33 -22.03
N LYS A 139 -11.22 16.46 -22.50
CA LYS A 139 -10.47 16.56 -23.76
C LYS A 139 -9.03 16.08 -23.64
N LEU A 140 -8.55 15.84 -22.41
CA LEU A 140 -7.18 15.41 -22.13
C LEU A 140 -7.10 13.89 -22.00
N THR A 141 -5.89 13.37 -22.15
CA THR A 141 -5.55 11.97 -21.82
C THR A 141 -5.02 11.88 -20.40
N ASN A 142 -4.83 10.65 -19.89
CA ASN A 142 -4.23 10.42 -18.59
C ASN A 142 -2.77 10.90 -18.49
N ASP A 143 -2.10 11.09 -19.64
CA ASP A 143 -0.70 11.55 -19.70
C ASP A 143 -0.53 13.05 -19.51
N ASP A 144 -1.62 13.83 -19.52
CA ASP A 144 -1.55 15.27 -19.28
C ASP A 144 -1.21 15.56 -17.82
N GLU A 145 -0.02 16.07 -17.58
CA GLU A 145 0.50 16.32 -16.24
C GLU A 145 -0.38 17.27 -15.41
N ARG A 146 -1.05 18.23 -16.05
CA ARG A 146 -1.96 19.16 -15.36
C ARG A 146 -3.12 18.38 -14.71
N LEU A 147 -3.68 17.40 -15.46
CA LEU A 147 -4.74 16.54 -14.96
C LEU A 147 -4.23 15.60 -13.85
N GLN A 148 -3.05 15.03 -14.04
CA GLN A 148 -2.41 14.19 -13.01
C GLN A 148 -2.21 14.96 -11.71
N ARG A 149 -1.74 16.21 -11.77
CA ARG A 149 -1.54 17.07 -10.59
C ARG A 149 -2.86 17.45 -9.92
N VAL A 150 -3.92 17.71 -10.67
CA VAL A 150 -5.24 17.95 -10.08
C VAL A 150 -5.73 16.72 -9.32
N ARG A 151 -5.61 15.51 -9.89
CA ARG A 151 -5.96 14.26 -9.23
C ARG A 151 -5.11 14.00 -8.00
N ALA A 152 -3.82 14.25 -8.08
CA ALA A 152 -2.87 14.03 -7.00
C ALA A 152 -3.17 14.86 -5.74
N ARG A 153 -3.81 16.02 -5.88
CA ARG A 153 -4.26 16.82 -4.74
C ARG A 153 -5.19 16.06 -3.80
N TYR A 154 -6.08 15.22 -4.34
CA TYR A 154 -7.03 14.46 -3.53
C TYR A 154 -6.37 13.35 -2.73
N LEU A 155 -5.40 12.64 -3.32
CA LEU A 155 -4.61 11.66 -2.57
C LEU A 155 -3.67 12.33 -1.56
N THR A 156 -3.15 13.51 -1.88
CA THR A 156 -2.37 14.32 -0.92
C THR A 156 -3.22 14.72 0.29
N LEU A 157 -4.49 15.09 0.09
CA LEU A 157 -5.42 15.35 1.19
C LEU A 157 -5.64 14.11 2.07
N LEU A 158 -5.73 12.92 1.48
CA LEU A 158 -5.82 11.67 2.24
C LEU A 158 -4.56 11.42 3.07
N VAL A 159 -3.38 11.57 2.47
CA VAL A 159 -2.09 11.33 3.17
C VAL A 159 -1.89 12.34 4.30
N ARG A 160 -2.20 13.61 4.08
CA ARG A 160 -2.20 14.63 5.15
C ARG A 160 -3.16 14.28 6.29
N GLY A 161 -4.38 13.84 5.93
CA GLY A 161 -5.37 13.38 6.91
C GLY A 161 -4.88 12.19 7.72
N ALA A 162 -4.28 11.20 7.08
CA ALA A 162 -3.70 10.04 7.76
C ALA A 162 -2.57 10.45 8.72
N ARG A 163 -1.66 11.34 8.30
CA ARG A 163 -0.61 11.89 9.17
C ARG A 163 -1.21 12.63 10.38
N ALA A 164 -2.23 13.46 10.17
CA ALA A 164 -2.90 14.17 11.25
C ALA A 164 -3.56 13.22 12.27
N VAL A 165 -4.26 12.18 11.78
CA VAL A 165 -4.85 11.14 12.64
C VAL A 165 -3.77 10.41 13.45
N LEU A 166 -2.66 10.02 12.82
CA LEU A 166 -1.58 9.32 13.52
C LEU A 166 -0.87 10.20 14.54
N ASN A 167 -0.70 11.49 14.28
CA ASN A 167 -0.15 12.43 15.25
C ASN A 167 -1.07 12.54 16.47
N GLU A 168 -2.37 12.80 16.25
CA GLU A 168 -3.37 12.93 17.33
C GLU A 168 -3.45 11.67 18.21
N VAL A 169 -3.50 10.49 17.58
CA VAL A 169 -3.56 9.23 18.33
C VAL A 169 -2.23 8.93 19.03
N GLY A 170 -1.11 9.21 18.35
CA GLY A 170 0.23 9.03 18.90
C GLY A 170 0.48 9.88 20.14
N GLU A 171 0.07 11.16 20.12
CA GLU A 171 0.13 12.06 21.29
C GLU A 171 -0.65 11.48 22.48
N ARG A 172 -1.87 10.97 22.25
CA ARG A 172 -2.66 10.33 23.30
C ARG A 172 -2.05 9.05 23.85
N LYS A 173 -1.30 8.30 23.00
CA LYS A 173 -0.60 7.06 23.40
C LYS A 173 0.82 7.31 23.94
N GLY A 174 1.32 8.54 23.87
CA GLY A 174 2.69 8.86 24.26
C GLY A 174 3.76 8.24 23.35
N LYS A 175 3.42 7.90 22.10
CA LYS A 175 4.37 7.35 21.12
C LYS A 175 4.14 7.94 19.72
N ARG A 176 5.22 8.06 18.94
CA ARG A 176 5.09 8.40 17.52
C ARG A 176 4.56 7.19 16.75
N LEU A 177 3.47 7.36 16.01
CA LEU A 177 2.97 6.37 15.07
C LEU A 177 3.50 6.71 13.67
N GLU A 178 4.10 5.73 12.99
CA GLU A 178 4.71 5.91 11.68
C GLU A 178 3.66 5.90 10.56
N LEU A 179 3.89 6.69 9.50
CA LEU A 179 3.11 6.65 8.26
C LEU A 179 4.02 6.22 7.12
N SER A 180 3.74 5.06 6.57
CA SER A 180 4.43 4.52 5.41
C SER A 180 3.50 4.48 4.20
N VAL A 181 4.08 4.54 3.00
CA VAL A 181 3.34 4.35 1.75
C VAL A 181 3.98 3.28 0.89
N MET A 182 3.17 2.44 0.26
CA MET A 182 3.62 1.49 -0.74
C MET A 182 3.24 2.00 -2.13
N THR A 183 4.25 2.22 -2.98
CA THR A 183 4.14 2.97 -4.23
C THR A 183 4.72 2.22 -5.44
N TYR A 184 4.47 2.72 -6.64
CA TYR A 184 5.17 2.24 -7.85
C TYR A 184 6.64 2.66 -7.84
N GLY A 185 7.40 2.07 -8.76
CA GLY A 185 8.86 2.18 -8.78
C GLY A 185 9.42 3.54 -9.22
N THR A 186 8.63 4.48 -9.75
CA THR A 186 9.12 5.77 -10.23
C THR A 186 8.22 6.93 -9.84
N PHE A 187 8.77 8.12 -9.64
CA PHE A 187 7.97 9.31 -9.35
C PHE A 187 6.97 9.69 -10.46
N PRO A 188 7.34 9.65 -11.77
CA PRO A 188 6.36 9.88 -12.83
C PRO A 188 5.25 8.83 -12.86
N GLY A 189 5.58 7.55 -12.67
CA GLY A 189 4.59 6.46 -12.60
C GLY A 189 3.63 6.64 -11.41
N ASN A 190 4.15 7.11 -10.29
CA ASN A 190 3.32 7.45 -9.14
C ASN A 190 2.37 8.61 -9.44
N LEU A 191 2.88 9.70 -10.02
CA LEU A 191 2.08 10.87 -10.37
C LEU A 191 0.97 10.53 -11.39
N PHE A 192 1.28 9.68 -12.37
CA PHE A 192 0.30 9.17 -13.35
C PHE A 192 -0.94 8.56 -12.67
N HIS A 193 -0.74 7.88 -11.55
CA HIS A 193 -1.81 7.30 -10.73
C HIS A 193 -2.32 8.25 -9.61
N GLY A 194 -1.95 9.53 -9.64
CA GLY A 194 -2.37 10.54 -8.67
C GLY A 194 -1.59 10.54 -7.37
N MET A 195 -0.44 9.86 -7.30
CA MET A 195 0.42 9.82 -6.12
C MET A 195 1.56 10.83 -6.24
N ASP A 196 1.42 12.01 -5.67
CA ASP A 196 2.49 13.02 -5.62
C ASP A 196 3.43 12.76 -4.44
N VAL A 197 4.21 11.68 -4.54
CA VAL A 197 5.15 11.27 -3.49
C VAL A 197 6.17 12.36 -3.18
N ARG A 198 6.58 13.16 -4.18
CA ARG A 198 7.50 14.30 -3.97
C ARG A 198 6.90 15.35 -3.03
N THR A 199 5.64 15.68 -3.21
CA THR A 199 4.94 16.60 -2.30
C THR A 199 4.85 16.00 -0.90
N TRP A 200 4.55 14.72 -0.77
CA TRP A 200 4.45 14.06 0.53
C TRP A 200 5.79 14.03 1.28
N LEU A 201 6.90 13.80 0.57
CA LEU A 201 8.26 13.87 1.12
C LEU A 201 8.61 15.30 1.53
N LYS A 202 8.39 16.27 0.64
CA LYS A 202 8.69 17.70 0.89
C LYS A 202 7.95 18.25 2.11
N GLU A 203 6.73 17.77 2.35
CA GLU A 203 5.91 18.17 3.49
C GLU A 203 6.21 17.37 4.78
N GLY A 204 7.15 16.41 4.73
CA GLY A 204 7.50 15.58 5.89
C GLY A 204 6.34 14.70 6.38
N LEU A 205 5.46 14.28 5.49
CA LEU A 205 4.29 13.48 5.86
C LEU A 205 4.63 12.02 6.14
N LEU A 206 5.71 11.52 5.53
CA LEU A 206 6.05 10.10 5.49
C LEU A 206 7.25 9.79 6.39
N ASP A 207 7.19 8.65 7.07
CA ASP A 207 8.31 8.05 7.79
C ASP A 207 9.05 7.02 6.91
N ALA A 208 8.34 6.38 5.97
CA ALA A 208 8.94 5.44 5.03
C ALA A 208 8.20 5.33 3.70
N VAL A 209 8.94 4.99 2.65
CA VAL A 209 8.42 4.60 1.33
C VAL A 209 8.80 3.16 1.03
N LEU A 210 7.82 2.32 0.74
CA LEU A 210 8.01 0.99 0.18
C LEU A 210 7.94 1.14 -1.36
N GLY A 211 9.10 1.22 -1.99
CA GLY A 211 9.25 1.62 -3.39
C GLY A 211 10.30 0.80 -4.13
N ALA A 212 11.03 1.45 -5.03
CA ALA A 212 12.09 0.83 -5.81
C ALA A 212 13.38 1.66 -5.78
N GLY A 213 14.48 1.04 -6.21
CA GLY A 213 15.81 1.65 -6.18
C GLY A 213 15.94 2.98 -6.95
N SER A 214 15.13 3.17 -8.00
CA SER A 214 15.10 4.42 -8.77
C SER A 214 14.60 5.65 -7.95
N MET A 215 13.97 5.44 -6.80
CA MET A 215 13.48 6.50 -5.92
C MET A 215 14.44 6.80 -4.75
N LEU A 216 15.44 5.96 -4.55
CA LEU A 216 16.24 5.86 -3.34
C LEU A 216 16.90 7.17 -2.94
N HIS A 217 17.65 7.80 -3.85
CA HIS A 217 18.39 9.03 -3.54
C HIS A 217 17.48 10.20 -3.18
N GLU A 218 16.36 10.35 -3.91
CA GLU A 218 15.43 11.46 -3.66
C GLU A 218 14.66 11.26 -2.34
N VAL A 219 14.24 10.01 -2.03
CA VAL A 219 13.58 9.71 -0.74
C VAL A 219 14.52 9.98 0.43
N LYS A 220 15.77 9.50 0.35
CA LYS A 220 16.79 9.71 1.39
C LYS A 220 17.13 11.19 1.61
N ALA A 221 17.06 12.02 0.57
CA ALA A 221 17.29 13.46 0.69
C ALA A 221 16.25 14.20 1.56
N HIS A 222 15.13 13.55 1.87
CA HIS A 222 14.04 14.08 2.71
C HIS A 222 13.98 13.46 4.12
N ASP A 223 15.05 12.82 4.58
CA ASP A 223 15.10 12.11 5.88
C ASP A 223 13.96 11.09 6.04
N CYS A 224 13.60 10.45 4.94
CA CYS A 224 12.59 9.42 4.87
C CYS A 224 13.24 8.07 4.56
N ARG A 225 12.82 7.02 5.26
CA ARG A 225 13.31 5.66 4.99
C ARG A 225 12.75 5.13 3.68
N ILE A 226 13.57 4.31 3.00
CA ILE A 226 13.14 3.60 1.81
C ILE A 226 13.44 2.12 1.93
N TYR A 227 12.41 1.31 1.72
CA TYR A 227 12.48 -0.14 1.62
C TYR A 227 12.30 -0.55 0.16
N ILE A 228 13.22 -1.36 -0.36
CA ILE A 228 13.22 -1.77 -1.76
C ILE A 228 12.41 -3.05 -1.93
N GLY A 229 11.51 -3.05 -2.93
CA GLY A 229 10.71 -4.22 -3.25
C GLY A 229 11.56 -5.34 -3.86
N VAL A 230 11.47 -6.53 -3.28
CA VAL A 230 12.05 -7.74 -3.84
C VAL A 230 10.93 -8.66 -4.33
N GLY A 231 11.07 -9.12 -5.58
CA GLY A 231 10.10 -10.04 -6.17
C GLY A 231 10.17 -11.41 -5.51
N ALA A 232 9.04 -11.88 -4.97
CA ALA A 232 8.98 -13.16 -4.27
C ALA A 232 9.16 -14.40 -5.18
N ARG A 233 9.21 -14.23 -6.50
CA ARG A 233 9.18 -15.35 -7.45
C ARG A 233 10.56 -15.82 -7.92
N GLU A 234 11.57 -14.97 -7.87
CA GLU A 234 12.89 -15.26 -8.42
C GLU A 234 13.98 -14.94 -7.39
N GLN A 235 14.75 -15.95 -7.00
CA GLN A 235 15.86 -15.80 -6.05
C GLN A 235 16.91 -14.79 -6.51
N ALA A 236 17.22 -14.79 -7.81
CA ALA A 236 18.15 -13.83 -8.42
C ALA A 236 17.78 -12.38 -8.12
N ASN A 237 16.48 -12.05 -7.99
CA ASN A 237 16.03 -10.71 -7.64
C ASN A 237 16.42 -10.29 -6.23
N TYR A 238 16.45 -11.20 -5.25
CA TYR A 238 16.86 -10.87 -3.88
C TYR A 238 18.33 -10.47 -3.84
N VAL A 239 19.19 -11.28 -4.45
CA VAL A 239 20.64 -11.02 -4.51
C VAL A 239 20.94 -9.77 -5.31
N HIS A 240 20.27 -9.59 -6.46
CA HIS A 240 20.42 -8.40 -7.29
C HIS A 240 20.03 -7.13 -6.52
N GLN A 241 18.87 -7.10 -5.89
CA GLN A 241 18.41 -5.95 -5.11
C GLN A 241 19.35 -5.67 -3.94
N TRP A 242 19.82 -6.71 -3.25
CA TRP A 242 20.78 -6.56 -2.17
C TRP A 242 22.09 -5.94 -2.65
N LYS A 243 22.71 -6.48 -3.70
CA LYS A 243 23.99 -5.98 -4.25
C LYS A 243 23.93 -4.52 -4.64
N HIS A 244 22.81 -4.06 -5.19
CA HIS A 244 22.70 -2.70 -5.71
C HIS A 244 22.26 -1.68 -4.65
N HIS A 245 21.66 -2.10 -3.56
CA HIS A 245 20.98 -1.17 -2.66
C HIS A 245 21.33 -1.29 -1.18
N HIS A 246 22.04 -2.34 -0.73
CA HIS A 246 22.29 -2.61 0.69
C HIS A 246 23.04 -1.51 1.45
N THR A 247 23.82 -0.68 0.76
CA THR A 247 24.58 0.41 1.38
C THR A 247 23.77 1.69 1.59
N ILE A 248 22.62 1.83 0.93
CA ILE A 248 21.84 3.08 0.93
C ILE A 248 20.40 2.84 1.37
N ALA A 249 19.78 1.73 0.99
CA ALA A 249 18.41 1.40 1.40
C ALA A 249 18.35 1.06 2.90
N ASP A 250 17.24 1.42 3.53
CA ASP A 250 16.99 1.10 4.94
C ASP A 250 16.54 -0.34 5.15
N GLY A 251 16.28 -1.06 4.07
CA GLY A 251 15.89 -2.47 4.07
C GLY A 251 15.12 -2.87 2.82
N TYR A 252 14.45 -4.00 2.94
CA TYR A 252 13.70 -4.61 1.84
C TYR A 252 12.28 -4.93 2.27
N TRP A 253 11.35 -4.93 1.32
CA TRP A 253 10.02 -5.43 1.54
C TRP A 253 9.69 -6.55 0.56
N VAL A 254 8.99 -7.55 1.04
CA VAL A 254 8.59 -8.73 0.26
C VAL A 254 7.08 -8.71 0.10
N TRP A 255 6.64 -8.80 -1.16
CA TRP A 255 5.23 -8.92 -1.47
C TRP A 255 4.82 -10.38 -1.51
N ASP A 256 3.70 -10.69 -0.86
CA ASP A 256 3.04 -12.00 -0.95
C ASP A 256 3.89 -13.17 -0.44
N MET A 257 4.02 -13.24 0.90
CA MET A 257 4.82 -14.25 1.61
C MET A 257 4.31 -15.70 1.44
N ASN A 258 3.27 -15.94 0.63
CA ASN A 258 2.82 -17.30 0.35
C ASN A 258 3.86 -18.12 -0.43
N PHE A 259 4.64 -17.48 -1.30
CA PHE A 259 5.69 -18.17 -2.09
C PHE A 259 6.88 -18.65 -1.27
N PRO A 260 7.43 -17.86 -0.33
CA PRO A 260 8.52 -18.34 0.51
C PRO A 260 8.14 -19.51 1.40
N GLN A 261 6.88 -19.64 1.80
CA GLN A 261 6.41 -20.76 2.62
C GLN A 261 6.53 -22.11 1.91
N GLU A 262 6.47 -22.12 0.58
CA GLU A 262 6.53 -23.31 -0.25
C GLU A 262 7.95 -23.62 -0.74
N ARG A 263 8.93 -22.71 -0.50
CA ARG A 263 10.29 -22.80 -1.04
C ARG A 263 11.33 -22.45 0.01
N SER A 264 11.96 -23.48 0.58
CA SER A 264 12.98 -23.34 1.62
C SER A 264 14.18 -22.49 1.22
N GLU A 265 14.55 -22.50 -0.06
CA GLU A 265 15.63 -21.71 -0.62
C GLU A 265 15.38 -20.19 -0.55
N HIS A 266 14.13 -19.75 -0.64
CA HIS A 266 13.79 -18.33 -0.45
C HIS A 266 14.03 -17.88 0.99
N TRP A 267 13.74 -18.72 1.96
CA TRP A 267 14.02 -18.45 3.37
C TRP A 267 15.51 -18.34 3.65
N ALA A 268 16.32 -19.18 2.99
CA ALA A 268 17.77 -19.12 3.14
C ALA A 268 18.35 -17.76 2.73
N ILE A 269 17.79 -17.10 1.71
CA ILE A 269 18.20 -15.77 1.31
C ILE A 269 17.58 -14.70 2.22
N LEU A 270 16.26 -14.75 2.43
CA LEU A 270 15.54 -13.75 3.22
C LEU A 270 16.10 -13.64 4.64
N SER A 271 16.48 -14.75 5.26
CA SER A 271 17.10 -14.75 6.59
C SER A 271 18.46 -14.04 6.64
N ARG A 272 19.15 -13.91 5.51
CA ARG A 272 20.47 -13.28 5.38
C ARG A 272 20.45 -11.86 4.86
N MET A 273 19.38 -11.42 4.18
CA MET A 273 19.33 -10.10 3.55
C MET A 273 19.51 -8.95 4.52
N GLY A 274 19.23 -9.13 5.80
CA GLY A 274 19.50 -8.16 6.87
C GLY A 274 20.93 -8.21 7.43
N HIS A 275 21.77 -9.13 6.97
CA HIS A 275 23.12 -9.38 7.49
C HIS A 275 24.14 -9.23 6.34
N ALA A 276 24.80 -8.06 6.28
CA ALA A 276 25.68 -7.70 5.16
C ALA A 276 26.88 -8.66 5.02
N ASP A 277 27.44 -9.10 6.12
CA ASP A 277 28.55 -10.06 6.18
C ASP A 277 28.16 -11.45 5.63
N GLU A 278 26.98 -11.92 5.99
CA GLU A 278 26.45 -13.20 5.47
C GLU A 278 26.13 -13.12 3.98
N MET A 279 25.56 -11.99 3.53
CA MET A 279 25.25 -11.79 2.11
C MET A 279 26.49 -11.59 1.26
N ALA A 280 27.55 -10.97 1.78
CA ALA A 280 28.81 -10.76 1.07
C ALA A 280 29.52 -12.10 0.71
N THR A 281 29.34 -13.12 1.54
CA THR A 281 29.90 -14.47 1.33
C THR A 281 28.91 -15.45 0.68
N PHE A 282 27.72 -14.98 0.35
CA PHE A 282 26.67 -15.82 -0.21
C PHE A 282 27.01 -16.24 -1.64
N ASP A 283 27.26 -17.53 -1.88
CA ASP A 283 27.61 -18.07 -3.18
C ASP A 283 26.36 -18.19 -4.07
N GLU A 284 26.27 -17.35 -5.10
CA GLU A 284 25.17 -17.38 -6.08
C GLU A 284 25.02 -18.74 -6.80
N LYS A 285 26.11 -19.52 -6.90
CA LYS A 285 26.07 -20.86 -7.49
C LYS A 285 25.26 -21.84 -6.65
N VAL A 286 25.24 -21.65 -5.34
CA VAL A 286 24.40 -22.44 -4.42
C VAL A 286 22.92 -22.05 -4.60
N LEU A 287 22.62 -20.81 -4.97
CA LEU A 287 21.27 -20.33 -5.27
C LEU A 287 20.73 -20.82 -6.63
N GLY A 288 21.61 -21.01 -7.60
CA GLY A 288 21.25 -21.54 -8.92
C GLY A 288 20.93 -23.03 -8.92
N TYR A 289 21.21 -23.73 -7.84
CA TYR A 289 20.87 -25.14 -7.69
C TYR A 289 19.46 -25.29 -7.11
N ILE A 290 18.46 -25.14 -7.96
CA ILE A 290 17.13 -25.71 -7.72
C ILE A 290 17.25 -27.17 -8.16
N PRO A 291 17.11 -28.16 -7.26
CA PRO A 291 17.11 -29.57 -7.67
C PRO A 291 16.07 -29.77 -8.77
N PRO A 292 16.39 -30.46 -9.85
CA PRO A 292 15.41 -30.81 -10.87
C PRO A 292 14.29 -31.60 -10.18
N GLY A 293 13.07 -31.10 -10.18
CA GLY A 293 11.90 -31.75 -9.58
C GLY A 293 11.09 -30.90 -8.60
N ASN A 294 11.57 -29.74 -8.16
CA ASN A 294 10.83 -28.85 -7.27
C ASN A 294 10.22 -27.62 -7.97
N SER A 295 10.19 -27.61 -9.30
CA SER A 295 9.39 -26.65 -10.05
C SER A 295 7.97 -27.21 -10.20
N MET A 296 7.11 -26.91 -9.27
CA MET A 296 5.66 -26.96 -9.49
C MET A 296 5.09 -25.56 -9.56
#